data_a4488442c3f67d411cb44482ba063766
#
_entry.id   a4488442c3f67d411cb44482ba063766
#
_cell.length_a   1.000
_cell.length_b   1.000
_cell.length_c   1.000
_cell.angle_alpha   90.00
_cell.angle_beta   90.00
_cell.angle_gamma   90.00
#
_symmetry.space_group_name_H-M   'P 1'
#
loop_
_entity.id
_entity.type
_entity.pdbx_description
1 polymer ?
#
loop_
_entity_poly.entity_id
_entity_poly.type
_entity_poly.pdbx_seq_one_letter_code
_entity_poly.pdbx_strand_id
1 'polypeptide(L)'
;MLEFILELTQKTLFSLKNFQQEVLLKKIEYVVFDFGGVISKKQNEEIVKKMCRILNIQTTEFESLYTAQRREYDSGIIDAKTYWQRTVKQIDKKVEQKDLDRLIEYDIQSWLDINQEMIEYIKSIRGIVTLGLLSNMTYDTLKELNNVYWKDYFKAKTLSCKAKVAKPDFRIYNICLKALNAKPYQVLFVDDSEANIDAAWKMGINVIKFTDCKTMKSIIENEYILGN
;
A
#
# COMPACT_ATOMS: atom_id res chain seq x y z
N MET A 1 45.64 -34.87 -11.39
CA MET A 1 44.96 -35.30 -10.16
C MET A 1 44.64 -34.11 -9.23
N LEU A 2 45.58 -33.24 -8.91
CA LEU A 2 45.35 -32.05 -8.07
C LEU A 2 44.36 -31.04 -8.70
N GLU A 3 44.50 -30.74 -10.00
CA GLU A 3 43.59 -29.83 -10.72
C GLU A 3 42.15 -30.36 -10.78
N PHE A 4 41.97 -31.64 -10.97
CA PHE A 4 40.65 -32.27 -10.97
C PHE A 4 39.96 -32.18 -9.58
N ILE A 5 40.73 -32.34 -8.51
CA ILE A 5 40.25 -32.21 -7.12
C ILE A 5 39.88 -30.75 -6.85
N LEU A 6 40.67 -29.79 -7.32
CA LEU A 6 40.39 -28.34 -7.16
C LEU A 6 39.11 -27.94 -7.91
N GLU A 7 38.90 -28.46 -9.13
CA GLU A 7 37.69 -28.17 -9.92
C GLU A 7 36.43 -28.77 -9.28
N LEU A 8 36.50 -29.98 -8.72
CA LEU A 8 35.42 -30.62 -7.98
C LEU A 8 35.09 -29.84 -6.69
N THR A 9 36.11 -29.38 -5.96
CA THR A 9 35.90 -28.59 -4.73
C THR A 9 35.29 -27.21 -5.03
N GLN A 10 35.71 -26.55 -6.13
CA GLN A 10 35.10 -25.28 -6.55
C GLN A 10 33.65 -25.45 -6.99
N LYS A 11 33.32 -26.49 -7.74
CA LYS A 11 31.93 -26.81 -8.14
C LYS A 11 31.06 -27.14 -6.93
N THR A 12 31.60 -27.88 -5.96
CA THR A 12 30.89 -28.23 -4.71
C THR A 12 30.67 -27.01 -3.84
N LEU A 13 31.66 -26.12 -3.70
CA LEU A 13 31.56 -24.87 -2.96
C LEU A 13 30.57 -23.90 -3.62
N PHE A 14 30.55 -23.83 -4.94
CA PHE A 14 29.58 -23.03 -5.68
C PHE A 14 28.16 -23.56 -5.53
N SER A 15 27.98 -24.89 -5.59
CA SER A 15 26.70 -25.56 -5.34
C SER A 15 26.22 -25.35 -3.90
N LEU A 16 27.10 -25.45 -2.92
CA LEU A 16 26.77 -25.21 -1.49
C LEU A 16 26.42 -23.74 -1.22
N LYS A 17 27.14 -22.79 -1.86
CA LYS A 17 26.77 -21.35 -1.77
C LYS A 17 25.41 -21.06 -2.37
N ASN A 18 25.10 -21.62 -3.53
CA ASN A 18 23.79 -21.47 -4.16
C ASN A 18 22.68 -22.11 -3.33
N PHE A 19 22.93 -23.33 -2.78
CA PHE A 19 22.00 -24.00 -1.86
C PHE A 19 21.79 -23.22 -0.55
N GLN A 20 22.86 -22.65 0.03
CA GLN A 20 22.75 -21.77 1.20
C GLN A 20 22.01 -20.47 0.88
N GLN A 21 22.15 -19.92 -0.32
CA GLN A 21 21.43 -18.73 -0.75
C GLN A 21 19.93 -19.02 -0.99
N GLU A 22 19.60 -20.19 -1.57
CA GLU A 22 18.20 -20.66 -1.71
C GLU A 22 17.52 -20.91 -0.34
N VAL A 23 18.27 -21.46 0.64
CA VAL A 23 17.77 -21.71 2.01
C VAL A 23 17.54 -20.41 2.78
N LEU A 24 18.18 -19.30 2.39
CA LEU A 24 18.02 -17.99 3.01
C LEU A 24 16.84 -17.19 2.42
N LEU A 25 16.36 -17.55 1.22
CA LEU A 25 15.24 -16.84 0.60
C LEU A 25 13.91 -17.25 1.26
N LYS A 26 13.11 -16.24 1.62
CA LYS A 26 11.78 -16.46 2.21
C LYS A 26 10.78 -16.82 1.14
N LYS A 27 10.09 -17.95 1.28
CA LYS A 27 9.02 -18.34 0.36
C LYS A 27 7.75 -17.55 0.65
N ILE A 28 7.22 -16.89 -0.37
CA ILE A 28 6.01 -16.05 -0.31
C ILE A 28 4.94 -16.62 -1.23
N GLU A 29 3.76 -16.85 -0.69
CA GLU A 29 2.58 -17.35 -1.41
C GLU A 29 1.57 -16.24 -1.72
N TYR A 30 1.61 -15.15 -0.94
CA TYR A 30 0.70 -14.03 -1.04
C TYR A 30 1.46 -12.71 -1.07
N VAL A 31 1.17 -11.85 -2.04
CA VAL A 31 1.68 -10.47 -2.05
C VAL A 31 0.50 -9.52 -1.88
N VAL A 32 0.57 -8.68 -0.87
CA VAL A 32 -0.46 -7.70 -0.51
C VAL A 32 0.09 -6.31 -0.72
N PHE A 33 -0.60 -5.51 -1.51
CA PHE A 33 -0.21 -4.13 -1.82
C PHE A 33 -1.12 -3.13 -1.12
N ASP A 34 -0.55 -1.99 -0.71
CA ASP A 34 -1.33 -0.79 -0.48
C ASP A 34 -1.77 -0.16 -1.80
N PHE A 35 -2.73 0.74 -1.73
CA PHE A 35 -3.17 1.55 -2.85
C PHE A 35 -2.44 2.90 -2.88
N GLY A 36 -2.63 3.74 -1.87
CA GLY A 36 -2.07 5.09 -1.81
C GLY A 36 -0.54 5.10 -1.72
N GLY A 37 0.13 5.83 -2.61
CA GLY A 37 1.60 5.86 -2.63
C GLY A 37 2.29 4.62 -3.20
N VAL A 38 1.54 3.54 -3.53
CA VAL A 38 2.05 2.28 -4.11
C VAL A 38 1.40 2.02 -5.48
N ILE A 39 0.10 1.66 -5.50
CA ILE A 39 -0.65 1.46 -6.75
C ILE A 39 -1.08 2.80 -7.35
N SER A 40 -1.53 3.75 -6.55
CA SER A 40 -1.54 5.15 -6.96
C SER A 40 -0.19 5.79 -6.62
N LYS A 41 0.16 6.84 -7.34
CA LYS A 41 1.25 7.71 -6.92
C LYS A 41 0.90 8.42 -5.61
N LYS A 42 1.87 9.07 -5.01
CA LYS A 42 1.63 9.97 -3.86
C LYS A 42 0.60 11.03 -4.24
N GLN A 43 -0.07 11.57 -3.23
CA GLN A 43 -1.08 12.60 -3.41
C GLN A 43 -0.58 13.72 -4.33
N ASN A 44 -1.37 14.06 -5.35
CA ASN A 44 -0.96 15.01 -6.38
C ASN A 44 -0.77 16.42 -5.81
N GLU A 45 0.48 16.92 -5.84
CA GLU A 45 0.85 18.20 -5.23
C GLU A 45 0.10 19.40 -5.81
N GLU A 46 -0.20 19.41 -7.11
CA GLU A 46 -0.94 20.53 -7.71
C GLU A 46 -2.40 20.55 -7.24
N ILE A 47 -2.98 19.38 -7.01
CA ILE A 47 -4.33 19.28 -6.44
C ILE A 47 -4.29 19.68 -4.96
N VAL A 48 -3.28 19.27 -4.21
CA VAL A 48 -3.06 19.72 -2.82
C VAL A 48 -2.96 21.24 -2.75
N LYS A 49 -2.20 21.87 -3.65
CA LYS A 49 -2.12 23.35 -3.74
C LYS A 49 -3.49 24.00 -4.01
N LYS A 50 -4.36 23.36 -4.81
CA LYS A 50 -5.73 23.87 -5.01
C LYS A 50 -6.55 23.81 -3.72
N MET A 51 -6.46 22.71 -2.96
CA MET A 51 -7.11 22.60 -1.65
C MET A 51 -6.58 23.64 -0.65
N CYS A 52 -5.25 23.85 -0.61
CA CYS A 52 -4.63 24.89 0.21
C CYS A 52 -5.13 26.29 -0.11
N ARG A 53 -5.35 26.62 -1.39
CA ARG A 53 -5.92 27.92 -1.80
C ARG A 53 -7.34 28.11 -1.28
N ILE A 54 -8.19 27.07 -1.35
CA ILE A 54 -9.55 27.12 -0.79
C ILE A 54 -9.50 27.33 0.72
N LEU A 55 -8.63 26.59 1.39
CA LEU A 55 -8.43 26.66 2.83
C LEU A 55 -7.68 27.94 3.25
N ASN A 56 -7.00 28.61 2.31
CA ASN A 56 -6.08 29.74 2.52
C ASN A 56 -5.04 29.45 3.62
N ILE A 57 -4.35 28.32 3.47
CA ILE A 57 -3.25 27.84 4.31
C ILE A 57 -2.02 27.56 3.43
N GLN A 58 -0.87 27.44 4.08
CA GLN A 58 0.35 26.99 3.40
C GLN A 58 0.35 25.48 3.22
N THR A 59 1.04 24.97 2.22
CA THR A 59 1.20 23.53 1.98
C THR A 59 1.87 22.81 3.15
N THR A 60 2.73 23.47 3.90
CA THR A 60 3.38 22.96 5.12
C THR A 60 2.40 22.71 6.26
N GLU A 61 1.26 23.41 6.30
CA GLU A 61 0.21 23.25 7.31
C GLU A 61 -0.80 22.18 6.90
N PHE A 62 -0.89 21.89 5.59
CA PHE A 62 -1.93 21.04 5.02
C PHE A 62 -1.88 19.62 5.57
N GLU A 63 -0.71 18.99 5.62
CA GLU A 63 -0.57 17.58 6.04
C GLU A 63 -1.10 17.36 7.46
N SER A 64 -0.72 18.23 8.41
CA SER A 64 -1.18 18.15 9.79
C SER A 64 -2.70 18.30 9.88
N LEU A 65 -3.26 19.26 9.15
CA LEU A 65 -4.70 19.51 9.13
C LEU A 65 -5.46 18.33 8.47
N TYR A 66 -4.96 17.85 7.35
CA TYR A 66 -5.54 16.77 6.56
C TYR A 66 -5.56 15.42 7.31
N THR A 67 -4.51 15.13 8.06
CA THR A 67 -4.38 13.85 8.76
C THR A 67 -5.09 13.82 10.12
N ALA A 68 -5.37 14.96 10.74
CA ALA A 68 -5.88 15.06 12.10
C ALA A 68 -7.14 14.22 12.39
N GLN A 69 -8.06 14.10 11.43
CA GLN A 69 -9.30 13.31 11.57
C GLN A 69 -9.47 12.30 10.42
N ARG A 70 -8.42 12.11 9.60
CA ARG A 70 -8.46 11.27 8.41
C ARG A 70 -8.86 9.83 8.71
N ARG A 71 -8.45 9.29 9.85
CA ARG A 71 -8.70 7.91 10.25
C ARG A 71 -10.19 7.56 10.32
N GLU A 72 -11.04 8.46 10.82
CA GLU A 72 -12.49 8.22 10.88
C GLU A 72 -13.10 8.20 9.47
N TYR A 73 -12.66 9.09 8.60
CA TYR A 73 -13.11 9.17 7.23
C TYR A 73 -12.63 7.94 6.41
N ASP A 74 -11.36 7.57 6.49
CA ASP A 74 -10.83 6.37 5.83
C ASP A 74 -11.50 5.09 6.34
N SER A 75 -11.89 5.05 7.61
CA SER A 75 -12.64 3.92 8.17
C SER A 75 -14.14 3.97 7.81
N GLY A 76 -14.61 4.97 7.08
CA GLY A 76 -16.01 5.15 6.72
C GLY A 76 -16.94 5.30 7.92
N ILE A 77 -16.44 5.81 9.06
CA ILE A 77 -17.20 6.17 10.26
C ILE A 77 -17.92 7.48 10.04
N ILE A 78 -17.26 8.42 9.36
CA ILE A 78 -17.83 9.68 8.90
C ILE A 78 -17.77 9.78 7.39
N ASP A 79 -18.62 10.59 6.79
CA ASP A 79 -18.62 10.89 5.37
C ASP A 79 -17.68 12.05 5.01
N ALA A 80 -17.46 12.28 3.72
CA ALA A 80 -16.60 13.32 3.20
C ALA A 80 -17.02 14.71 3.68
N LYS A 81 -18.32 14.99 3.68
CA LYS A 81 -18.85 16.28 4.12
C LYS A 81 -18.54 16.55 5.59
N THR A 82 -18.79 15.59 6.45
CA THR A 82 -18.50 15.68 7.90
C THR A 82 -16.98 15.85 8.13
N TYR A 83 -16.15 15.09 7.41
CA TYR A 83 -14.70 15.21 7.50
C TYR A 83 -14.23 16.62 7.14
N TRP A 84 -14.62 17.15 5.98
CA TRP A 84 -14.18 18.47 5.54
C TRP A 84 -14.78 19.61 6.39
N GLN A 85 -16.02 19.49 6.87
CA GLN A 85 -16.60 20.47 7.81
C GLN A 85 -15.81 20.53 9.12
N ARG A 86 -15.40 19.38 9.67
CA ARG A 86 -14.58 19.33 10.88
C ARG A 86 -13.17 19.85 10.62
N THR A 87 -12.59 19.57 9.46
CA THR A 87 -11.26 20.05 9.05
C THR A 87 -11.25 21.57 8.95
N VAL A 88 -12.21 22.15 8.25
CA VAL A 88 -12.35 23.61 8.09
C VAL A 88 -12.56 24.31 9.44
N LYS A 89 -13.32 23.71 10.36
CA LYS A 89 -13.55 24.25 11.67
C LYS A 89 -12.27 24.40 12.52
N GLN A 90 -11.24 23.58 12.26
CA GLN A 90 -9.97 23.66 13.00
C GLN A 90 -9.17 24.93 12.66
N ILE A 91 -9.40 25.53 11.50
CA ILE A 91 -8.71 26.73 11.03
C ILE A 91 -9.58 28.01 11.22
N ASP A 92 -10.71 27.89 11.94
CA ASP A 92 -11.64 28.99 12.21
C ASP A 92 -12.07 29.76 10.96
N LYS A 93 -12.36 29.01 9.88
CA LYS A 93 -12.81 29.58 8.61
C LYS A 93 -14.24 29.22 8.27
N LYS A 94 -14.93 30.19 7.68
CA LYS A 94 -16.19 29.94 6.98
C LYS A 94 -15.87 29.59 5.52
N VAL A 95 -16.16 28.36 5.14
CA VAL A 95 -16.03 27.86 3.75
C VAL A 95 -17.45 27.67 3.20
N GLU A 96 -17.70 28.21 2.02
CA GLU A 96 -19.00 28.06 1.36
C GLU A 96 -19.22 26.60 0.92
N GLN A 97 -20.49 26.19 0.76
CA GLN A 97 -20.82 24.82 0.37
C GLN A 97 -20.13 24.41 -0.94
N LYS A 98 -20.07 25.30 -1.92
CA LYS A 98 -19.38 25.03 -3.21
C LYS A 98 -17.88 24.71 -3.05
N ASP A 99 -17.23 25.31 -2.06
CA ASP A 99 -15.82 25.09 -1.80
C ASP A 99 -15.59 23.81 -0.97
N LEU A 100 -16.55 23.44 -0.10
CA LEU A 100 -16.57 22.11 0.53
C LEU A 100 -16.71 21.00 -0.52
N ASP A 101 -17.61 21.19 -1.50
CA ASP A 101 -17.81 20.22 -2.59
C ASP A 101 -16.54 20.07 -3.44
N ARG A 102 -15.84 21.17 -3.72
CA ARG A 102 -14.53 21.15 -4.40
C ARG A 102 -13.43 20.46 -3.59
N LEU A 103 -13.39 20.67 -2.27
CA LEU A 103 -12.43 19.99 -1.39
C LEU A 103 -12.62 18.48 -1.44
N ILE A 104 -13.88 18.01 -1.43
CA ILE A 104 -14.21 16.59 -1.56
C ILE A 104 -13.74 16.05 -2.92
N GLU A 105 -14.06 16.75 -4.01
CA GLU A 105 -13.66 16.37 -5.36
C GLU A 105 -12.12 16.32 -5.50
N TYR A 106 -11.41 17.34 -5.03
CA TYR A 106 -9.96 17.39 -5.09
C TYR A 106 -9.29 16.33 -4.22
N ASP A 107 -9.84 16.04 -3.04
CA ASP A 107 -9.34 14.94 -2.19
C ASP A 107 -9.36 13.62 -2.97
N ILE A 108 -10.50 13.27 -3.57
CA ILE A 108 -10.64 12.05 -4.38
C ILE A 108 -9.64 12.07 -5.55
N GLN A 109 -9.65 13.14 -6.36
CA GLN A 109 -8.79 13.27 -7.55
C GLN A 109 -7.31 13.19 -7.22
N SER A 110 -6.89 13.66 -6.03
CA SER A 110 -5.49 13.68 -5.63
C SER A 110 -4.86 12.28 -5.50
N TRP A 111 -5.69 11.23 -5.39
CA TRP A 111 -5.27 9.83 -5.25
C TRP A 111 -5.48 8.98 -6.50
N LEU A 112 -5.99 9.54 -7.62
CA LEU A 112 -6.34 8.78 -8.82
C LEU A 112 -5.24 8.72 -9.88
N ASP A 113 -4.04 9.26 -9.62
CA ASP A 113 -2.90 9.10 -10.53
C ASP A 113 -2.27 7.71 -10.35
N ILE A 114 -2.66 6.77 -11.21
CA ILE A 114 -2.24 5.37 -11.12
C ILE A 114 -0.81 5.18 -11.61
N ASN A 115 -0.01 4.48 -10.82
CA ASN A 115 1.34 4.05 -11.14
C ASN A 115 1.29 2.86 -12.12
N GLN A 116 1.40 3.15 -13.42
CA GLN A 116 1.30 2.13 -14.46
C GLN A 116 2.40 1.06 -14.35
N GLU A 117 3.60 1.44 -13.91
CA GLU A 117 4.70 0.48 -13.70
C GLU A 117 4.33 -0.56 -12.63
N MET A 118 3.64 -0.13 -11.56
CA MET A 118 3.13 -1.05 -10.53
C MET A 118 2.03 -1.96 -11.06
N ILE A 119 1.12 -1.44 -11.89
CA ILE A 119 0.06 -2.27 -12.51
C ILE A 119 0.69 -3.36 -13.40
N GLU A 120 1.68 -3.02 -14.21
CA GLU A 120 2.36 -4.01 -15.07
C GLU A 120 3.15 -5.04 -14.23
N TYR A 121 3.79 -4.62 -13.15
CA TYR A 121 4.43 -5.55 -12.23
C TYR A 121 3.43 -6.50 -11.57
N ILE A 122 2.35 -5.97 -11.00
CA ILE A 122 1.27 -6.76 -10.37
C ILE A 122 0.71 -7.78 -11.37
N LYS A 123 0.50 -7.36 -12.62
CA LYS A 123 0.06 -8.24 -13.71
C LYS A 123 1.09 -9.36 -13.99
N SER A 124 2.38 -9.06 -13.95
CA SER A 124 3.45 -10.04 -14.25
C SER A 124 3.56 -11.15 -13.20
N ILE A 125 3.26 -10.87 -11.94
CA ILE A 125 3.32 -11.87 -10.86
C ILE A 125 1.96 -12.56 -10.61
N ARG A 126 0.91 -12.15 -11.35
CA ARG A 126 -0.41 -12.77 -11.30
C ARG A 126 -0.33 -14.23 -11.77
N GLY A 127 -0.79 -15.15 -10.94
CA GLY A 127 -0.70 -16.60 -11.23
C GLY A 127 0.56 -17.27 -10.68
N ILE A 128 1.58 -16.48 -10.28
CA ILE A 128 2.74 -16.97 -9.53
C ILE A 128 2.42 -16.97 -8.04
N VAL A 129 1.82 -15.88 -7.56
CA VAL A 129 1.37 -15.69 -6.18
C VAL A 129 -0.10 -15.27 -6.12
N THR A 130 -0.72 -15.42 -4.97
CA THR A 130 -2.04 -14.85 -4.71
C THR A 130 -1.92 -13.39 -4.32
N LEU A 131 -2.67 -12.52 -5.01
CA LEU A 131 -2.63 -11.07 -4.80
C LEU A 131 -3.71 -10.59 -3.84
N GLY A 132 -3.35 -9.70 -2.93
CA GLY A 132 -4.24 -8.98 -2.03
C GLY A 132 -4.08 -7.47 -2.12
N LEU A 133 -5.14 -6.74 -1.79
CA LEU A 133 -5.14 -5.29 -1.62
C LEU A 133 -5.52 -4.98 -0.18
N LEU A 134 -4.71 -4.18 0.52
CA LEU A 134 -4.97 -3.73 1.90
C LEU A 134 -4.75 -2.23 1.99
N SER A 135 -5.82 -1.45 2.00
CA SER A 135 -5.71 0.00 1.88
C SER A 135 -6.60 0.77 2.86
N ASN A 136 -6.07 1.88 3.37
CA ASN A 136 -6.88 2.94 3.95
C ASN A 136 -7.53 3.72 2.80
N MET A 137 -8.83 3.53 2.61
CA MET A 137 -9.54 4.03 1.44
C MET A 137 -10.95 4.47 1.83
N THR A 138 -11.33 5.68 1.44
CA THR A 138 -12.67 6.20 1.65
C THR A 138 -13.69 5.53 0.73
N TYR A 139 -14.99 5.61 1.05
CA TYR A 139 -16.05 5.17 0.15
C TYR A 139 -16.08 5.96 -1.16
N ASP A 140 -15.74 7.23 -1.11
CA ASP A 140 -15.76 8.12 -2.27
C ASP A 140 -14.66 7.73 -3.26
N THR A 141 -13.43 7.53 -2.79
CA THR A 141 -12.33 7.01 -3.63
C THR A 141 -12.64 5.61 -4.18
N LEU A 142 -13.20 4.73 -3.34
CA LEU A 142 -13.59 3.39 -3.78
C LEU A 142 -14.61 3.42 -4.92
N LYS A 143 -15.56 4.37 -4.91
CA LYS A 143 -16.57 4.53 -5.95
C LYS A 143 -15.93 4.83 -7.31
N GLU A 144 -14.92 5.71 -7.35
CA GLU A 144 -14.20 6.04 -8.58
C GLU A 144 -13.42 4.83 -9.14
N LEU A 145 -12.95 3.95 -8.26
CA LEU A 145 -12.19 2.76 -8.63
C LEU A 145 -13.07 1.54 -9.00
N ASN A 146 -14.40 1.69 -9.04
CA ASN A 146 -15.29 0.56 -9.33
C ASN A 146 -15.11 -0.05 -10.72
N ASN A 147 -14.69 0.73 -11.71
CA ASN A 147 -14.59 0.31 -13.12
C ASN A 147 -13.15 0.06 -13.59
N VAL A 148 -12.16 0.10 -12.71
CA VAL A 148 -10.78 -0.16 -13.11
C VAL A 148 -10.55 -1.66 -13.34
N TYR A 149 -9.93 -2.00 -14.48
CA TYR A 149 -9.73 -3.40 -14.89
C TYR A 149 -8.80 -4.21 -13.97
N TRP A 150 -7.80 -3.56 -13.37
CA TRP A 150 -6.82 -4.21 -12.52
C TRP A 150 -7.35 -4.62 -11.14
N LYS A 151 -8.53 -4.13 -10.72
CA LYS A 151 -9.15 -4.54 -9.43
C LYS A 151 -9.37 -6.05 -9.32
N ASP A 152 -9.59 -6.71 -10.47
CA ASP A 152 -9.86 -8.15 -10.53
C ASP A 152 -8.57 -8.99 -10.49
N TYR A 153 -7.41 -8.36 -10.40
CA TYR A 153 -6.16 -9.05 -10.12
C TYR A 153 -6.07 -9.53 -8.67
N PHE A 154 -6.80 -8.89 -7.75
CA PHE A 154 -6.74 -9.15 -6.33
C PHE A 154 -7.83 -10.13 -5.88
N LYS A 155 -7.42 -11.28 -5.30
CA LYS A 155 -8.32 -12.27 -4.70
C LYS A 155 -9.06 -11.71 -3.49
N ALA A 156 -8.36 -10.93 -2.65
CA ALA A 156 -8.92 -10.27 -1.49
C ALA A 156 -8.66 -8.77 -1.54
N LYS A 157 -9.69 -7.99 -1.20
CA LYS A 157 -9.63 -6.53 -1.11
C LYS A 157 -10.12 -6.11 0.28
N THR A 158 -9.17 -5.83 1.18
CA THR A 158 -9.42 -5.35 2.54
C THR A 158 -9.31 -3.83 2.55
N LEU A 159 -10.44 -3.16 2.58
CA LEU A 159 -10.53 -1.71 2.50
C LEU A 159 -11.06 -1.17 3.82
N SER A 160 -10.39 -0.18 4.39
CA SER A 160 -10.69 0.37 5.72
C SER A 160 -12.13 0.86 5.87
N CYS A 161 -12.69 1.50 4.84
CA CYS A 161 -14.09 1.96 4.86
C CYS A 161 -15.09 0.81 5.02
N LYS A 162 -14.82 -0.37 4.46
CA LYS A 162 -15.65 -1.57 4.62
C LYS A 162 -15.36 -2.30 5.93
N ALA A 163 -14.08 -2.37 6.31
CA ALA A 163 -13.64 -3.03 7.53
C ALA A 163 -13.96 -2.24 8.81
N LYS A 164 -14.29 -0.95 8.69
CA LYS A 164 -14.53 -0.01 9.81
C LYS A 164 -13.33 0.13 10.75
N VAL A 165 -12.15 -0.17 10.23
CA VAL A 165 -10.86 -0.05 10.90
C VAL A 165 -9.78 0.21 9.86
N ALA A 166 -8.80 1.07 10.19
CA ALA A 166 -7.74 1.50 9.30
C ALA A 166 -6.36 1.05 9.82
N LYS A 167 -5.41 0.83 8.90
CA LYS A 167 -3.98 0.70 9.23
C LYS A 167 -3.56 1.94 10.05
N PRO A 168 -2.66 1.79 11.02
CA PRO A 168 -1.87 0.61 11.41
C PRO A 168 -2.53 -0.29 12.49
N ASP A 169 -3.85 -0.27 12.67
CA ASP A 169 -4.53 -1.13 13.65
C ASP A 169 -4.42 -2.61 13.26
N PHE A 170 -3.98 -3.47 14.18
CA PHE A 170 -3.76 -4.90 13.93
C PHE A 170 -5.01 -5.65 13.43
N ARG A 171 -6.20 -5.14 13.75
CA ARG A 171 -7.46 -5.77 13.33
C ARG A 171 -7.61 -5.81 11.81
N ILE A 172 -7.15 -4.77 11.08
CA ILE A 172 -7.30 -4.74 9.63
C ILE A 172 -6.39 -5.77 8.93
N TYR A 173 -5.17 -5.99 9.46
CA TYR A 173 -4.27 -7.03 8.96
C TYR A 173 -4.85 -8.43 9.22
N ASN A 174 -5.43 -8.67 10.40
CA ASN A 174 -6.11 -9.93 10.69
C ASN A 174 -7.30 -10.19 9.74
N ILE A 175 -8.06 -9.15 9.39
CA ILE A 175 -9.13 -9.25 8.39
C ILE A 175 -8.54 -9.64 7.03
N CYS A 176 -7.44 -9.02 6.62
CA CYS A 176 -6.75 -9.31 5.37
C CYS A 176 -6.23 -10.76 5.33
N LEU A 177 -5.54 -11.21 6.38
CA LEU A 177 -5.02 -12.58 6.50
C LEU A 177 -6.15 -13.62 6.44
N LYS A 178 -7.26 -13.37 7.13
CA LYS A 178 -8.46 -14.24 7.06
C LYS A 178 -9.07 -14.28 5.66
N ALA A 179 -9.20 -13.14 4.99
CA ALA A 179 -9.76 -13.05 3.64
C ALA A 179 -8.91 -13.80 2.60
N LEU A 180 -7.59 -13.84 2.80
CA LEU A 180 -6.65 -14.60 1.98
C LEU A 180 -6.56 -16.08 2.39
N ASN A 181 -7.00 -16.44 3.59
CA ASN A 181 -6.73 -17.72 4.26
C ASN A 181 -5.22 -17.98 4.39
N ALA A 182 -4.48 -16.95 4.79
CA ALA A 182 -3.01 -16.95 4.85
C ALA A 182 -2.50 -16.84 6.29
N LYS A 183 -1.32 -17.44 6.52
CA LYS A 183 -0.54 -17.23 7.74
C LYS A 183 0.39 -16.01 7.53
N PRO A 184 0.73 -15.25 8.59
CA PRO A 184 1.56 -14.04 8.46
C PRO A 184 2.85 -14.25 7.67
N TYR A 185 3.61 -15.29 7.97
CA TYR A 185 4.90 -15.57 7.35
C TYR A 185 4.84 -15.91 5.84
N GLN A 186 3.66 -16.28 5.33
CA GLN A 186 3.42 -16.55 3.90
C GLN A 186 3.15 -15.29 3.09
N VAL A 187 2.92 -14.15 3.77
CA VAL A 187 2.51 -12.90 3.16
C VAL A 187 3.68 -11.93 3.09
N LEU A 188 3.83 -11.28 1.96
CA LEU A 188 4.65 -10.10 1.77
C LEU A 188 3.73 -8.89 1.60
N PHE A 189 3.84 -7.91 2.49
CA PHE A 189 3.08 -6.67 2.46
C PHE A 189 3.95 -5.51 1.99
N VAL A 190 3.47 -4.76 1.01
CA VAL A 190 4.14 -3.62 0.38
C VAL A 190 3.34 -2.35 0.66
N ASP A 191 3.94 -1.40 1.37
CA ASP A 191 3.28 -0.15 1.81
C ASP A 191 4.34 0.97 1.92
N ASP A 192 3.99 2.22 1.67
CA ASP A 192 4.92 3.36 1.73
C ASP A 192 5.02 3.98 3.13
N SER A 193 4.09 3.65 4.03
CA SER A 193 4.02 4.18 5.40
C SER A 193 4.80 3.33 6.39
N GLU A 194 5.78 3.95 7.07
CA GLU A 194 6.56 3.31 8.13
C GLU A 194 5.67 2.70 9.22
N ALA A 195 4.65 3.44 9.68
CA ALA A 195 3.74 2.98 10.73
C ALA A 195 2.96 1.72 10.33
N ASN A 196 2.60 1.60 9.04
CA ASN A 196 1.90 0.43 8.52
C ASN A 196 2.84 -0.78 8.42
N ILE A 197 4.07 -0.55 7.96
CA ILE A 197 5.14 -1.55 7.87
C ILE A 197 5.47 -2.11 9.24
N ASP A 198 5.69 -1.24 10.23
CA ASP A 198 5.98 -1.64 11.61
C ASP A 198 4.86 -2.49 12.23
N ALA A 199 3.62 -2.11 11.99
CA ALA A 199 2.47 -2.85 12.50
C ALA A 199 2.36 -4.25 11.86
N ALA A 200 2.55 -4.36 10.55
CA ALA A 200 2.55 -5.63 9.84
C ALA A 200 3.70 -6.54 10.28
N TRP A 201 4.89 -5.99 10.42
CA TRP A 201 6.08 -6.72 10.88
C TRP A 201 5.90 -7.30 12.28
N LYS A 202 5.34 -6.53 13.21
CA LYS A 202 5.02 -6.98 14.58
C LYS A 202 4.04 -8.15 14.62
N MET A 203 3.28 -8.36 13.54
CA MET A 203 2.38 -9.50 13.38
C MET A 203 3.05 -10.71 12.69
N GLY A 204 4.34 -10.63 12.36
CA GLY A 204 5.09 -11.68 11.65
C GLY A 204 4.84 -11.72 10.15
N ILE A 205 4.26 -10.67 9.56
CA ILE A 205 4.13 -10.49 8.12
C ILE A 205 5.48 -10.01 7.56
N ASN A 206 5.92 -10.56 6.43
CA ASN A 206 7.08 -10.02 5.73
C ASN A 206 6.70 -8.69 5.09
N VAL A 207 7.61 -7.73 5.09
CA VAL A 207 7.29 -6.36 4.68
C VAL A 207 8.34 -5.78 3.74
N ILE A 208 7.90 -4.94 2.81
CA ILE A 208 8.76 -4.04 2.04
C ILE A 208 8.19 -2.63 2.19
N LYS A 209 9.02 -1.71 2.70
CA LYS A 209 8.70 -0.29 2.62
C LYS A 209 8.89 0.17 1.19
N PHE A 210 7.79 0.53 0.55
CA PHE A 210 7.80 0.97 -0.84
C PHE A 210 8.43 2.35 -0.98
N THR A 211 9.36 2.49 -1.92
CA THR A 211 9.92 3.77 -2.37
C THR A 211 9.66 3.98 -3.86
N ASP A 212 9.92 2.94 -4.65
CA ASP A 212 9.68 2.89 -6.08
C ASP A 212 9.63 1.42 -6.56
N CYS A 213 9.09 1.22 -7.76
CA CYS A 213 8.87 -0.11 -8.32
C CYS A 213 10.18 -0.87 -8.56
N LYS A 214 11.24 -0.19 -9.02
CA LYS A 214 12.54 -0.82 -9.31
C LYS A 214 13.19 -1.35 -8.04
N THR A 215 13.24 -0.54 -6.99
CA THR A 215 13.79 -0.93 -5.69
C THR A 215 13.01 -2.09 -5.08
N MET A 216 11.67 -2.03 -5.12
CA MET A 216 10.82 -3.12 -4.62
C MET A 216 11.09 -4.44 -5.38
N LYS A 217 11.15 -4.41 -6.73
CA LYS A 217 11.48 -5.60 -7.54
C LYS A 217 12.82 -6.20 -7.16
N SER A 218 13.85 -5.35 -7.00
CA SER A 218 15.20 -5.81 -6.61
C SER A 218 15.19 -6.49 -5.24
N ILE A 219 14.44 -5.97 -4.26
CA ILE A 219 14.32 -6.60 -2.94
C ILE A 219 13.61 -7.96 -3.08
N ILE A 220 12.52 -8.03 -3.84
CA ILE A 220 11.78 -9.29 -4.04
C ILE A 220 12.70 -10.35 -4.68
N GLU A 221 13.43 -10.00 -5.74
CA GLU A 221 14.32 -10.91 -6.45
C GLU A 221 15.48 -11.43 -5.58
N ASN A 222 15.96 -10.62 -4.63
CA ASN A 222 17.12 -10.98 -3.82
C ASN A 222 16.77 -11.65 -2.49
N GLU A 223 15.57 -11.44 -1.95
CA GLU A 223 15.21 -11.87 -0.59
C GLU A 223 14.07 -12.89 -0.55
N TYR A 224 13.31 -13.02 -1.65
CA TYR A 224 12.09 -13.83 -1.67
C TYR A 224 12.01 -14.78 -2.86
N ILE A 225 11.39 -15.93 -2.63
CA ILE A 225 10.91 -16.83 -3.69
C ILE A 225 9.39 -16.67 -3.76
N LEU A 226 8.88 -16.21 -4.90
CA LEU A 226 7.46 -16.10 -5.14
C LEU A 226 6.89 -17.42 -5.68
N GLY A 227 5.78 -17.85 -5.09
CA GLY A 227 5.02 -19.01 -5.56
C GLY A 227 4.73 -20.06 -4.48
N ASN A 228 3.94 -21.05 -4.87
CA ASN A 228 3.55 -22.19 -4.02
C ASN A 228 4.62 -23.28 -4.00
#